data_1a6c0a6a5e4a1775b7163aa649e8e9e8
#
_entry.id   1a6c0a6a5e4a1775b7163aa649e8e9e8
#
_cell.length_a   1.000
_cell.length_b   1.000
_cell.length_c   1.000
_cell.angle_alpha   90.00
_cell.angle_beta   90.00
_cell.angle_gamma   90.00
#
_symmetry.space_group_name_H-M   'P 1'
#
loop_
_entity.id
_entity.type
_entity.pdbx_description
1 polymer ?
#
loop_
_entity_poly.entity_id
_entity_poly.type
_entity_poly.pdbx_seq_one_letter_code
_entity_poly.pdbx_strand_id
1 'polypeptide(L)'
;MLFRSGLLANVVWTNHGPCLPAGFEATRAKLQTRGPVVVYGVDKFPRMVDYVMPTGVRIGDADRVRLGAHLAEGTTVMHEGFVNFNAGTLGNSMVEGRISAGVVVDDGTDIGGGASIMGTLSGGGKEVISLGKRCLLGANSGCGISLGDDCVVEAGLYVTAGTPGRHPSKHETDTLTRRCRLRPPPSRIVAVAEVSPR
;
A
#
# COMPACT_ATOMS: atom_id res chain seq x y z
N MET A 1 -2.94 8.50 15.57
CA MET A 1 -4.17 7.92 16.13
C MET A 1 -4.30 6.51 15.56
N LEU A 2 -4.23 5.46 16.40
CA LEU A 2 -4.39 4.09 15.91
C LEU A 2 -5.88 3.86 15.60
N PHE A 3 -6.18 3.68 14.32
CA PHE A 3 -7.53 3.33 13.89
C PHE A 3 -7.89 1.91 14.38
N ARG A 4 -8.91 1.81 15.25
CA ARG A 4 -9.37 0.52 15.78
C ARG A 4 -10.41 -0.10 14.84
N SER A 5 -9.96 -0.70 13.74
CA SER A 5 -10.84 -1.40 12.79
C SER A 5 -11.67 -2.53 13.42
N GLY A 6 -11.27 -3.03 14.59
CA GLY A 6 -12.04 -4.02 15.37
C GLY A 6 -13.41 -3.54 15.85
N LEU A 7 -13.63 -2.22 15.92
CA LEU A 7 -14.92 -1.63 16.31
C LEU A 7 -15.95 -1.61 15.16
N LEU A 8 -15.50 -1.76 13.91
CA LEU A 8 -16.38 -1.77 12.75
C LEU A 8 -16.85 -3.19 12.45
N ALA A 9 -18.16 -3.37 12.29
CA ALA A 9 -18.72 -4.61 11.79
C ALA A 9 -18.49 -4.76 10.29
N ASN A 10 -18.54 -6.00 9.79
CA ASN A 10 -18.62 -6.24 8.35
C ASN A 10 -19.97 -5.76 7.81
N VAL A 11 -19.95 -5.26 6.60
CA VAL A 11 -21.12 -4.75 5.87
C VAL A 11 -21.16 -5.44 4.51
N VAL A 12 -22.36 -5.80 4.05
CA VAL A 12 -22.57 -6.24 2.67
C VAL A 12 -22.76 -4.99 1.82
N TRP A 13 -21.79 -4.70 0.97
CA TRP A 13 -21.81 -3.56 0.06
C TRP A 13 -22.51 -3.94 -1.24
N THR A 14 -23.58 -3.22 -1.59
CA THR A 14 -24.38 -3.52 -2.78
C THR A 14 -24.61 -2.28 -3.63
N ASN A 15 -25.11 -2.47 -4.85
CA ASN A 15 -25.57 -1.37 -5.72
C ASN A 15 -26.80 -0.63 -5.17
N HIS A 16 -27.44 -1.17 -4.13
CA HIS A 16 -28.55 -0.52 -3.39
C HIS A 16 -28.06 0.11 -2.06
N GLY A 17 -26.74 0.12 -1.79
CA GLY A 17 -26.15 0.64 -0.58
C GLY A 17 -25.71 -0.46 0.41
N PRO A 18 -25.32 -0.06 1.64
CA PRO A 18 -24.85 -0.98 2.68
C PRO A 18 -25.99 -1.78 3.28
N CYS A 19 -25.76 -3.06 3.51
CA CYS A 19 -26.71 -3.97 4.15
C CYS A 19 -26.07 -4.72 5.32
N LEU A 20 -26.87 -5.14 6.27
CA LEU A 20 -26.42 -6.03 7.35
C LEU A 20 -26.13 -7.43 6.79
N PRO A 21 -25.03 -8.09 7.18
CA PRO A 21 -24.78 -9.48 6.78
C PRO A 21 -25.82 -10.46 7.35
N ALA A 22 -26.27 -10.23 8.60
CA ALA A 22 -27.30 -11.05 9.22
C ALA A 22 -28.64 -10.89 8.51
N GLY A 23 -29.18 -11.99 8.02
CA GLY A 23 -30.46 -12.01 7.30
C GLY A 23 -30.38 -11.39 5.90
N PHE A 24 -29.20 -11.27 5.31
CA PHE A 24 -29.01 -10.62 4.01
C PHE A 24 -29.84 -11.26 2.89
N GLU A 25 -30.04 -12.58 2.87
CA GLU A 25 -30.82 -13.23 1.79
C GLU A 25 -32.28 -12.75 1.77
N ALA A 26 -32.90 -12.54 2.93
CA ALA A 26 -34.24 -11.96 2.99
C ALA A 26 -34.24 -10.49 2.52
N THR A 27 -33.20 -9.74 2.85
CA THR A 27 -33.02 -8.35 2.38
C THR A 27 -32.78 -8.34 0.87
N ARG A 28 -31.95 -9.23 0.34
CA ARG A 28 -31.71 -9.39 -1.10
C ARG A 28 -33.01 -9.64 -1.87
N ALA A 29 -33.86 -10.59 -1.37
CA ALA A 29 -35.14 -10.88 -2.00
C ALA A 29 -36.06 -9.65 -2.08
N LYS A 30 -36.09 -8.83 -1.01
CA LYS A 30 -36.85 -7.57 -1.01
C LYS A 30 -36.26 -6.54 -1.97
N LEU A 31 -34.93 -6.41 -2.05
CA LEU A 31 -34.27 -5.47 -2.93
C LEU A 31 -34.45 -5.87 -4.42
N GLN A 32 -34.52 -7.17 -4.73
CA GLN A 32 -34.73 -7.67 -6.08
C GLN A 32 -36.06 -7.23 -6.69
N THR A 33 -37.05 -6.86 -5.89
CA THR A 33 -38.30 -6.26 -6.38
C THR A 33 -38.10 -4.88 -7.01
N ARG A 34 -36.96 -4.21 -6.71
CA ARG A 34 -36.60 -2.90 -7.24
C ARG A 34 -35.61 -2.99 -8.42
N GLY A 35 -35.08 -4.17 -8.70
CA GLY A 35 -34.09 -4.42 -9.75
C GLY A 35 -33.00 -5.40 -9.35
N PRO A 36 -32.01 -5.62 -10.21
CA PRO A 36 -30.90 -6.53 -9.93
C PRO A 36 -30.11 -6.11 -8.69
N VAL A 37 -29.73 -7.09 -7.86
CA VAL A 37 -28.87 -6.87 -6.69
C VAL A 37 -27.49 -7.41 -6.99
N VAL A 38 -26.51 -6.50 -7.03
CA VAL A 38 -25.10 -6.82 -7.15
C VAL A 38 -24.44 -6.64 -5.80
N VAL A 39 -23.69 -7.64 -5.35
CA VAL A 39 -22.88 -7.58 -4.13
C VAL A 39 -21.44 -7.30 -4.54
N TYR A 40 -20.91 -6.16 -4.12
CA TYR A 40 -19.53 -5.75 -4.38
C TYR A 40 -18.52 -6.36 -3.40
N GLY A 41 -18.97 -6.69 -2.19
CA GLY A 41 -18.14 -7.32 -1.18
C GLY A 41 -18.78 -7.38 0.18
N VAL A 42 -18.14 -8.11 1.08
CA VAL A 42 -18.50 -8.18 2.49
C VAL A 42 -17.26 -7.80 3.29
N ASP A 43 -17.18 -6.56 3.69
CA ASP A 43 -15.98 -6.01 4.35
C ASP A 43 -16.37 -4.82 5.25
N LYS A 44 -15.45 -4.39 6.07
CA LYS A 44 -15.59 -3.17 6.89
C LYS A 44 -15.52 -1.90 6.07
N PHE A 45 -14.82 -1.93 4.94
CA PHE A 45 -14.62 -0.79 4.05
C PHE A 45 -15.15 -1.09 2.65
N PRO A 46 -15.92 -0.17 2.04
CA PRO A 46 -16.32 -0.30 0.65
C PRO A 46 -15.17 0.09 -0.29
N ARG A 47 -15.39 -0.11 -1.58
CA ARG A 47 -14.55 0.44 -2.64
C ARG A 47 -14.63 1.97 -2.65
N MET A 48 -13.49 2.63 -2.83
CA MET A 48 -13.45 4.10 -2.87
C MET A 48 -14.42 4.67 -3.90
N VAL A 49 -14.37 4.17 -5.12
CA VAL A 49 -15.10 4.75 -6.26
C VAL A 49 -16.62 4.66 -6.17
N ASP A 50 -17.16 3.86 -5.25
CA ASP A 50 -18.60 3.82 -4.99
C ASP A 50 -19.09 5.06 -4.24
N TYR A 51 -18.19 5.83 -3.61
CA TYR A 51 -18.50 6.98 -2.76
C TYR A 51 -17.70 8.24 -3.11
N VAL A 52 -16.46 8.07 -3.54
CA VAL A 52 -15.55 9.18 -3.86
C VAL A 52 -14.86 8.90 -5.17
N MET A 53 -14.96 9.82 -6.11
CA MET A 53 -14.25 9.78 -7.37
C MET A 53 -13.09 10.78 -7.34
N PRO A 54 -11.85 10.35 -7.09
CA PRO A 54 -10.72 11.26 -7.08
C PRO A 54 -10.41 11.78 -8.49
N THR A 55 -9.96 13.03 -8.58
CA THR A 55 -9.62 13.68 -9.85
C THR A 55 -8.17 13.38 -10.25
N GLY A 56 -7.93 13.23 -11.55
CA GLY A 56 -6.59 13.09 -12.11
C GLY A 56 -5.90 11.76 -11.80
N VAL A 57 -6.65 10.73 -11.38
CA VAL A 57 -6.13 9.40 -11.08
C VAL A 57 -6.69 8.35 -12.03
N ARG A 58 -5.98 7.22 -12.14
CA ARG A 58 -6.45 6.03 -12.85
C ARG A 58 -6.52 4.87 -11.87
N ILE A 59 -7.66 4.17 -11.83
CA ILE A 59 -7.89 2.98 -11.02
C ILE A 59 -8.33 1.87 -11.96
N GLY A 60 -7.49 0.85 -12.14
CA GLY A 60 -7.73 -0.24 -13.09
C GLY A 60 -8.83 -1.20 -12.64
N ASP A 61 -9.00 -1.37 -11.34
CA ASP A 61 -10.05 -2.18 -10.72
C ASP A 61 -10.55 -1.50 -9.45
N ALA A 62 -11.86 -1.32 -9.35
CA ALA A 62 -12.51 -0.65 -8.24
C ALA A 62 -12.23 -1.32 -6.87
N ASP A 63 -12.09 -2.65 -6.84
CA ASP A 63 -11.83 -3.41 -5.61
C ASP A 63 -10.42 -3.18 -5.04
N ARG A 64 -9.54 -2.56 -5.81
CA ARG A 64 -8.14 -2.37 -5.42
C ARG A 64 -7.90 -1.14 -4.56
N VAL A 65 -8.88 -0.28 -4.38
CA VAL A 65 -8.75 0.92 -3.53
C VAL A 65 -9.88 0.98 -2.53
N ARG A 66 -9.54 0.87 -1.25
CA ARG A 66 -10.51 0.99 -0.15
C ARG A 66 -10.87 2.45 0.11
N LEU A 67 -12.14 2.70 0.45
CA LEU A 67 -12.56 4.01 0.95
C LEU A 67 -11.72 4.41 2.17
N GLY A 68 -11.30 5.67 2.21
CA GLY A 68 -10.36 6.18 3.22
C GLY A 68 -8.89 6.12 2.79
N ALA A 69 -8.58 5.63 1.58
CA ALA A 69 -7.29 5.87 0.93
C ALA A 69 -7.23 7.31 0.38
N HIS A 70 -6.02 7.83 0.21
CA HIS A 70 -5.75 9.09 -0.49
C HIS A 70 -4.93 8.83 -1.75
N LEU A 71 -5.44 9.26 -2.89
CA LEU A 71 -4.74 9.19 -4.17
C LEU A 71 -4.55 10.60 -4.70
N ALA A 72 -3.32 11.07 -4.78
CA ALA A 72 -2.99 12.35 -5.38
C ALA A 72 -3.12 12.28 -6.90
N GLU A 73 -3.29 13.45 -7.53
CA GLU A 73 -3.28 13.58 -8.99
C GLU A 73 -2.02 12.97 -9.59
N GLY A 74 -2.16 12.28 -10.73
CA GLY A 74 -1.08 11.55 -11.38
C GLY A 74 -0.89 10.11 -10.90
N THR A 75 -1.58 9.69 -9.84
CA THR A 75 -1.52 8.30 -9.37
C THR A 75 -2.25 7.36 -10.32
N THR A 76 -1.60 6.25 -10.66
CA THR A 76 -2.20 5.12 -11.36
C THR A 76 -2.15 3.88 -10.47
N VAL A 77 -3.31 3.34 -10.11
CA VAL A 77 -3.42 2.03 -9.48
C VAL A 77 -3.75 1.02 -10.57
N MET A 78 -2.80 0.14 -10.87
CA MET A 78 -2.96 -0.92 -11.86
C MET A 78 -3.90 -2.00 -11.33
N HIS A 79 -4.35 -2.91 -12.22
CA HIS A 79 -5.28 -3.98 -11.88
C HIS A 79 -4.83 -4.83 -10.68
N GLU A 80 -3.53 -5.13 -10.56
CA GLU A 80 -2.96 -5.90 -9.45
C GLU A 80 -2.49 -5.02 -8.27
N GLY A 81 -2.49 -3.69 -8.43
CA GLY A 81 -2.17 -2.77 -7.35
C GLY A 81 -3.23 -2.80 -6.25
N PHE A 82 -2.85 -2.42 -5.03
CA PHE A 82 -3.79 -2.32 -3.92
C PHE A 82 -3.42 -1.17 -2.98
N VAL A 83 -4.40 -0.33 -2.66
CA VAL A 83 -4.24 0.75 -1.67
C VAL A 83 -5.26 0.59 -0.55
N ASN A 84 -4.76 0.38 0.65
CA ASN A 84 -5.58 0.17 1.84
C ASN A 84 -6.14 1.50 2.39
N PHE A 85 -7.12 1.42 3.29
CA PHE A 85 -7.64 2.59 4.01
C PHE A 85 -6.52 3.28 4.79
N ASN A 86 -6.62 4.61 4.97
CA ASN A 86 -5.64 5.43 5.68
C ASN A 86 -4.21 5.33 5.11
N ALA A 87 -4.08 4.88 3.88
CA ALA A 87 -2.84 4.84 3.12
C ALA A 87 -2.97 5.71 1.88
N GLY A 88 -1.87 5.98 1.18
CA GLY A 88 -2.00 6.68 -0.08
C GLY A 88 -0.71 7.23 -0.65
N THR A 89 -0.89 7.95 -1.75
CA THR A 89 0.15 8.61 -2.55
C THR A 89 0.03 10.12 -2.43
N LEU A 90 1.16 10.82 -2.46
CA LEU A 90 1.22 12.29 -2.36
C LEU A 90 1.53 12.98 -3.69
N GLY A 91 1.65 12.24 -4.79
CA GLY A 91 1.94 12.75 -6.13
C GLY A 91 1.86 11.64 -7.18
N ASN A 92 2.59 11.80 -8.27
CA ASN A 92 2.66 10.79 -9.32
C ASN A 92 3.19 9.47 -8.76
N SER A 93 2.51 8.39 -9.05
CA SER A 93 2.92 7.05 -8.61
C SER A 93 2.28 5.99 -9.49
N MET A 94 3.07 5.00 -9.89
CA MET A 94 2.58 3.76 -10.49
C MET A 94 2.46 2.71 -9.38
N VAL A 95 1.24 2.29 -9.06
CA VAL A 95 0.97 1.32 -8.00
C VAL A 95 0.55 0.00 -8.63
N GLU A 96 1.47 -0.93 -8.72
CA GLU A 96 1.24 -2.31 -9.18
C GLU A 96 1.39 -3.33 -8.04
N GLY A 97 1.86 -2.88 -6.89
CA GLY A 97 2.01 -3.65 -5.66
C GLY A 97 1.03 -3.21 -4.57
N ARG A 98 1.28 -3.67 -3.35
CA ARG A 98 0.40 -3.44 -2.20
C ARG A 98 0.92 -2.33 -1.29
N ILE A 99 0.09 -1.30 -1.08
CA ILE A 99 0.27 -0.26 -0.07
C ILE A 99 -0.61 -0.61 1.14
N SER A 100 0.01 -1.01 2.24
CA SER A 100 -0.69 -1.40 3.47
C SER A 100 -1.27 -0.19 4.21
N ALA A 101 -2.20 -0.45 5.13
CA ALA A 101 -2.89 0.59 5.90
C ALA A 101 -1.90 1.53 6.61
N GLY A 102 -2.13 2.83 6.50
CA GLY A 102 -1.34 3.89 7.11
C GLY A 102 -0.08 4.28 6.36
N VAL A 103 0.35 3.52 5.37
CA VAL A 103 1.57 3.80 4.60
C VAL A 103 1.37 5.01 3.69
N VAL A 104 2.37 5.89 3.68
CA VAL A 104 2.42 7.06 2.80
C VAL A 104 3.54 6.87 1.77
N VAL A 105 3.22 7.09 0.51
CA VAL A 105 4.13 7.03 -0.63
C VAL A 105 4.25 8.41 -1.24
N ASP A 106 5.44 8.98 -1.27
CA ASP A 106 5.68 10.33 -1.77
C ASP A 106 5.81 10.35 -3.31
N ASP A 107 5.86 11.56 -3.85
CA ASP A 107 5.81 11.85 -5.28
C ASP A 107 6.93 11.18 -6.10
N GLY A 108 6.58 10.68 -7.27
CA GLY A 108 7.50 10.02 -8.19
C GLY A 108 7.95 8.64 -7.76
N THR A 109 7.29 8.02 -6.76
CA THR A 109 7.65 6.70 -6.24
C THR A 109 6.76 5.63 -6.83
N ASP A 110 7.37 4.59 -7.41
CA ASP A 110 6.69 3.47 -8.05
C ASP A 110 6.76 2.19 -7.22
N ILE A 111 5.64 1.50 -7.14
CA ILE A 111 5.48 0.23 -6.43
C ILE A 111 5.29 -0.87 -7.46
N GLY A 112 6.35 -1.61 -7.76
CA GLY A 112 6.38 -2.63 -8.80
C GLY A 112 5.41 -3.78 -8.57
N GLY A 113 5.11 -4.53 -9.62
CA GLY A 113 4.15 -5.63 -9.63
C GLY A 113 4.42 -6.66 -8.54
N GLY A 114 3.43 -6.92 -7.69
CA GLY A 114 3.57 -7.85 -6.56
C GLY A 114 4.45 -7.36 -5.40
N ALA A 115 5.02 -6.16 -5.47
CA ALA A 115 5.75 -5.59 -4.34
C ALA A 115 4.81 -5.34 -3.15
N SER A 116 5.34 -5.43 -1.93
CA SER A 116 4.54 -5.36 -0.71
C SER A 116 5.20 -4.48 0.34
N ILE A 117 4.51 -3.41 0.74
CA ILE A 117 4.95 -2.55 1.83
C ILE A 117 4.24 -2.99 3.11
N MET A 118 4.99 -3.27 4.17
CA MET A 118 4.44 -3.55 5.50
C MET A 118 3.82 -2.27 6.09
N GLY A 119 2.74 -2.39 6.85
CA GLY A 119 2.07 -1.22 7.46
C GLY A 119 2.88 -0.58 8.57
N THR A 120 3.69 -1.37 9.30
CA THR A 120 4.54 -0.92 10.40
C THR A 120 5.93 -1.51 10.29
N LEU A 121 6.88 -0.88 10.98
CA LEU A 121 8.27 -1.32 11.04
C LEU A 121 8.36 -2.82 11.37
N SER A 122 9.14 -3.56 10.57
CA SER A 122 9.38 -4.99 10.79
C SER A 122 10.06 -5.22 12.15
N GLY A 123 9.74 -6.35 12.78
CA GLY A 123 10.27 -6.65 14.12
C GLY A 123 9.39 -6.14 15.28
N GLY A 124 8.12 -5.78 15.03
CA GLY A 124 7.15 -5.41 16.06
C GLY A 124 7.12 -3.93 16.44
N GLY A 125 7.69 -3.08 15.59
CA GLY A 125 7.61 -1.62 15.76
C GLY A 125 6.19 -1.08 15.58
N LYS A 126 5.88 0.03 16.29
CA LYS A 126 4.61 0.77 16.16
C LYS A 126 4.69 1.89 15.13
N GLU A 127 5.85 2.11 14.56
CA GLU A 127 6.12 3.17 13.61
C GLU A 127 5.55 2.79 12.24
N VAL A 128 4.77 3.70 11.67
CA VAL A 128 4.18 3.52 10.33
C VAL A 128 5.27 3.77 9.29
N ILE A 129 5.28 2.93 8.25
CA ILE A 129 6.24 3.02 7.16
C ILE A 129 5.84 4.14 6.20
N SER A 130 6.84 4.89 5.73
CA SER A 130 6.71 5.85 4.64
C SER A 130 7.81 5.66 3.60
N LEU A 131 7.49 5.93 2.35
CA LEU A 131 8.46 5.97 1.26
C LEU A 131 8.63 7.41 0.81
N GLY A 132 9.89 7.83 0.66
CA GLY A 132 10.25 9.14 0.15
C GLY A 132 9.99 9.26 -1.35
N LYS A 133 10.48 10.36 -1.94
CA LYS A 133 10.29 10.69 -3.35
C LYS A 133 11.18 9.87 -4.27
N ARG A 134 10.71 9.62 -5.49
CA ARG A 134 11.48 9.01 -6.59
C ARG A 134 12.08 7.65 -6.21
N CYS A 135 11.38 6.92 -5.35
CA CYS A 135 11.78 5.55 -5.02
C CYS A 135 11.23 4.55 -6.04
N LEU A 136 11.88 3.40 -6.12
CA LEU A 136 11.39 2.27 -6.90
C LEU A 136 11.43 1.00 -6.04
N LEU A 137 10.28 0.38 -5.85
CA LEU A 137 10.21 -0.99 -5.37
C LEU A 137 10.09 -1.92 -6.56
N GLY A 138 11.13 -2.71 -6.81
CA GLY A 138 11.15 -3.71 -7.88
C GLY A 138 10.06 -4.76 -7.72
N ALA A 139 9.72 -5.45 -8.80
CA ALA A 139 8.67 -6.46 -8.81
C ALA A 139 8.92 -7.54 -7.73
N ASN A 140 7.87 -7.96 -7.04
CA ASN A 140 7.90 -8.95 -5.96
C ASN A 140 8.85 -8.61 -4.81
N SER A 141 9.26 -7.35 -4.65
CA SER A 141 10.04 -6.91 -3.51
C SER A 141 9.18 -6.70 -2.26
N GLY A 142 9.83 -6.62 -1.10
CA GLY A 142 9.16 -6.33 0.16
C GLY A 142 9.87 -5.22 0.93
N CYS A 143 9.09 -4.33 1.56
CA CYS A 143 9.63 -3.24 2.35
C CYS A 143 9.01 -3.21 3.74
N GLY A 144 9.83 -3.43 4.76
CA GLY A 144 9.48 -3.44 6.18
C GLY A 144 10.12 -2.30 6.99
N ILE A 145 10.64 -1.27 6.32
CA ILE A 145 11.24 -0.06 6.90
C ILE A 145 10.81 1.17 6.09
N SER A 146 10.90 2.34 6.68
CA SER A 146 10.75 3.59 5.92
C SER A 146 11.99 3.84 5.06
N LEU A 147 11.75 4.32 3.84
CA LEU A 147 12.80 4.68 2.89
C LEU A 147 12.82 6.19 2.70
N GLY A 148 14.02 6.76 2.61
CA GLY A 148 14.22 8.14 2.18
C GLY A 148 14.03 8.29 0.68
N ASP A 149 14.31 9.49 0.15
CA ASP A 149 14.22 9.79 -1.28
C ASP A 149 15.24 8.98 -2.08
N ASP A 150 14.94 8.79 -3.37
CA ASP A 150 15.82 8.18 -4.38
C ASP A 150 16.29 6.74 -4.07
N CYS A 151 15.50 6.00 -3.27
CA CYS A 151 15.81 4.62 -2.92
C CYS A 151 15.29 3.63 -3.97
N VAL A 152 16.09 2.61 -4.24
CA VAL A 152 15.71 1.49 -5.12
C VAL A 152 15.83 0.19 -4.35
N VAL A 153 14.75 -0.57 -4.31
CA VAL A 153 14.73 -1.95 -3.81
C VAL A 153 14.69 -2.88 -5.03
N GLU A 154 15.68 -3.74 -5.16
CA GLU A 154 15.79 -4.67 -6.28
C GLU A 154 14.61 -5.67 -6.29
N ALA A 155 14.25 -6.15 -7.48
CA ALA A 155 13.19 -7.13 -7.66
C ALA A 155 13.44 -8.40 -6.83
N GLY A 156 12.41 -8.90 -6.17
CA GLY A 156 12.48 -10.09 -5.34
C GLY A 156 13.20 -9.91 -3.98
N LEU A 157 13.69 -8.71 -3.67
CA LEU A 157 14.40 -8.45 -2.42
C LEU A 157 13.45 -8.00 -1.31
N TYR A 158 13.58 -8.60 -0.12
CA TYR A 158 12.89 -8.16 1.09
C TYR A 158 13.83 -7.35 2.00
N VAL A 159 13.49 -6.09 2.24
CA VAL A 159 14.25 -5.18 3.11
C VAL A 159 13.51 -5.00 4.42
N THR A 160 14.16 -5.38 5.53
CA THR A 160 13.62 -5.31 6.89
C THR A 160 14.57 -4.55 7.82
N ALA A 161 14.14 -4.30 9.04
CA ALA A 161 14.98 -3.64 10.06
C ALA A 161 16.30 -4.39 10.36
N GLY A 162 16.32 -5.71 10.15
CA GLY A 162 17.50 -6.55 10.35
C GLY A 162 18.34 -6.78 9.08
N THR A 163 17.94 -6.22 7.94
CA THR A 163 18.70 -6.39 6.71
C THR A 163 20.05 -5.66 6.80
N PRO A 164 21.20 -6.37 6.62
CA PRO A 164 22.51 -5.73 6.62
C PRO A 164 22.63 -4.76 5.44
N GLY A 165 23.12 -3.56 5.68
CA GLY A 165 23.35 -2.56 4.63
C GLY A 165 24.82 -2.19 4.51
N ARG A 166 25.39 -2.17 3.30
CA ARG A 166 26.70 -1.58 3.02
C ARG A 166 26.56 -0.14 2.53
N HIS A 167 27.35 0.75 3.05
CA HIS A 167 27.50 2.10 2.52
C HIS A 167 28.78 2.18 1.67
N PRO A 168 28.74 2.76 0.44
CA PRO A 168 29.90 2.83 -0.43
C PRO A 168 31.12 3.58 0.17
N SER A 169 30.93 4.40 1.20
CA SER A 169 32.00 5.25 1.76
C SER A 169 32.48 4.89 3.17
N LYS A 170 32.00 3.79 3.78
CA LYS A 170 32.48 3.35 5.11
C LYS A 170 32.52 1.84 5.22
N HIS A 171 33.61 1.32 5.76
CA HIS A 171 33.86 -0.10 6.06
C HIS A 171 33.00 -0.68 7.21
N GLU A 172 31.95 -0.01 7.61
CA GLU A 172 31.14 -0.39 8.77
C GLU A 172 29.76 -0.88 8.32
N THR A 173 29.44 -2.11 8.65
CA THR A 173 28.08 -2.72 8.56
C THR A 173 27.18 -2.07 9.61
N ASP A 174 26.30 -1.20 9.17
CA ASP A 174 25.24 -0.64 10.02
C ASP A 174 23.86 -1.05 9.48
N THR A 175 22.87 -1.24 10.35
CA THR A 175 21.52 -1.63 9.92
C THR A 175 20.84 -0.50 9.15
N LEU A 176 20.18 -0.82 8.04
CA LEU A 176 19.49 0.13 7.14
C LEU A 176 18.54 1.08 7.89
N THR A 177 17.96 0.65 9.00
CA THR A 177 17.02 1.44 9.82
C THR A 177 17.64 2.70 10.42
N ARG A 178 18.92 2.70 10.78
CA ARG A 178 19.59 3.87 11.37
C ARG A 178 19.91 4.94 10.32
N ARG A 179 20.06 4.58 9.07
CA ARG A 179 20.55 5.46 8.00
C ARG A 179 19.48 6.15 7.19
N CYS A 180 18.33 5.52 6.99
CA CYS A 180 17.19 6.18 6.33
C CYS A 180 16.63 7.37 7.12
N ARG A 181 16.93 7.47 8.44
CA ARG A 181 16.47 8.57 9.30
C ARG A 181 17.38 9.81 9.33
N LEU A 182 18.64 9.73 8.89
CA LEU A 182 19.64 10.72 9.30
C LEU A 182 20.14 11.69 8.22
N ARG A 183 19.70 11.66 7.01
CA ARG A 183 19.89 12.61 5.87
C ARG A 183 19.67 11.91 4.55
N PRO A 184 19.17 12.59 3.52
CA PRO A 184 19.22 12.02 2.18
C PRO A 184 20.70 11.83 1.78
N PRO A 185 21.13 10.61 1.45
CA PRO A 185 22.47 10.40 0.92
C PRO A 185 22.53 10.91 -0.52
N PRO A 186 23.66 11.45 -0.94
CA PRO A 186 23.88 11.83 -2.34
C PRO A 186 24.09 10.63 -3.28
N SER A 187 23.78 9.41 -2.86
CA SER A 187 23.98 8.20 -3.65
C SER A 187 22.84 7.20 -3.42
N ARG A 188 22.32 6.66 -4.52
CA ARG A 188 21.30 5.62 -4.57
C ARG A 188 21.61 4.48 -3.59
N ILE A 189 20.68 4.18 -2.68
CA ILE A 189 20.72 2.91 -1.95
C ILE A 189 20.22 1.85 -2.93
N VAL A 190 21.15 1.14 -3.56
CA VAL A 190 20.84 -0.06 -4.32
C VAL A 190 21.02 -1.23 -3.36
N ALA A 191 19.91 -1.77 -2.85
CA ALA A 191 19.96 -3.03 -2.15
C ALA A 191 19.98 -4.16 -3.20
N VAL A 192 21.15 -4.66 -3.53
CA VAL A 192 21.36 -5.78 -4.44
C VAL A 192 21.39 -7.07 -3.63
N ALA A 193 20.60 -8.06 -4.03
CA ALA A 193 20.77 -9.41 -3.52
C ALA A 193 22.10 -9.97 -4.05
N GLU A 194 23.10 -10.19 -3.20
CA GLU A 194 24.26 -10.98 -3.56
C GLU A 194 23.82 -12.42 -3.81
N VAL A 195 23.78 -12.83 -5.06
CA VAL A 195 23.67 -14.24 -5.42
C VAL A 195 25.03 -14.87 -5.07
N SER A 196 25.10 -15.59 -3.97
CA SER A 196 26.26 -16.43 -3.66
C SER A 196 26.42 -17.47 -4.77
N PRO A 197 27.57 -17.55 -5.47
CA PRO A 197 27.79 -18.62 -6.43
C PRO A 197 27.82 -19.94 -5.66
N ARG A 198 27.05 -20.92 -6.14
CA ARG A 198 27.10 -22.31 -5.67
C ARG A 198 28.37 -22.97 -6.17
#